data_67075036391984d36481e20e2f15ac23
#
_entry.id   67075036391984d36481e20e2f15ac23
#
_cell.length_a   1.000
_cell.length_b   1.000
_cell.length_c   1.000
_cell.angle_alpha   90.00
_cell.angle_beta   90.00
_cell.angle_gamma   90.00
#
_symmetry.space_group_name_H-M   'P 1'
#
loop_
_entity.id
_entity.type
_entity.pdbx_description
1 polymer ?
#
loop_
_entity_poly.entity_id
_entity_poly.type
_entity_poly.pdbx_seq_one_letter_code
_entity_poly.pdbx_strand_id
1 'polypeptide(L)'
;MITSYAQNFEDVILWRALKSVEHGFYIDIGAQDPIVDSVSLAFYEHGWRGVHVEPISSNAAKLRVARSDEEVLEAAIARHEGTATFHEIPETGLSTGNDEIAAMHANMGFVSKSIEVTTLPLSILLDRYSDREIHWLKIDVEGMEAETIASWQPSPVRPWVLVIESTIPLSRDESYFDWEPAVLAMGYTFVYFDGLNRFYLHEAHSDLRPVFGAPPNIFDDFTLSGLSNSPFAHRLNGEITNLKTALDERNQGAAHASREIARLHRYIAESENGHSAERAAYAELAGAIEKLGQEKDAEIDRLHHHIAETEKSHAAERTTFAKQVAAIEEKDTEIGRLHHYIAETGKGHAATLAMLGQRTAELEAIARTSSWRMTAPLRSVKARAMRMSRAPKQGVTLFMDHGLLWVRRRPRILSLLRGVVRLAPPLERQLILYSHARLHPVDSARPFWSLEPDPTTLHEWRRLLGLPRQ
;
A
#
# COMPACT_ATOMS: atom_id res chain seq x y z
N MET A 1 -8.51 -16.90 7.90
CA MET A 1 -8.07 -15.82 6.97
C MET A 1 -8.16 -14.50 7.72
N ILE A 2 -7.13 -13.66 7.67
CA ILE A 2 -7.16 -12.31 8.24
C ILE A 2 -6.99 -11.25 7.15
N THR A 3 -7.43 -10.03 7.42
CA THR A 3 -7.08 -8.87 6.60
C THR A 3 -5.89 -8.18 7.26
N SER A 4 -4.80 -7.98 6.50
CA SER A 4 -3.65 -7.24 6.98
C SER A 4 -3.88 -5.74 6.79
N TYR A 5 -3.71 -4.98 7.86
CA TYR A 5 -3.77 -3.52 7.93
C TYR A 5 -2.40 -2.92 8.22
N ALA A 6 -1.49 -3.72 8.73
CA ALA A 6 -0.18 -3.29 9.16
C ALA A 6 0.70 -2.82 8.00
N GLN A 7 1.67 -1.97 8.30
CA GLN A 7 2.58 -1.39 7.33
C GLN A 7 3.48 -2.44 6.67
N ASN A 8 3.96 -3.40 7.44
CA ASN A 8 4.96 -4.38 7.03
C ASN A 8 4.57 -5.84 7.39
N PHE A 9 3.26 -6.10 7.49
CA PHE A 9 2.69 -7.43 7.79
C PHE A 9 2.96 -7.93 9.20
N GLU A 10 3.18 -7.06 10.17
CA GLU A 10 3.39 -7.39 11.57
C GLU A 10 2.21 -8.19 12.12
N ASP A 11 1.00 -7.80 11.76
CA ASP A 11 -0.24 -8.49 12.10
C ASP A 11 -0.31 -9.92 11.57
N VAL A 12 0.21 -10.17 10.35
CA VAL A 12 0.27 -11.51 9.75
C VAL A 12 1.25 -12.40 10.51
N ILE A 13 2.42 -11.87 10.85
CA ILE A 13 3.46 -12.60 11.58
C ILE A 13 2.96 -12.96 12.97
N LEU A 14 2.39 -11.99 13.68
CA LEU A 14 1.81 -12.19 15.01
C LEU A 14 0.62 -13.17 14.96
N TRP A 15 -0.27 -13.02 13.96
CA TRP A 15 -1.41 -13.92 13.80
C TRP A 15 -0.99 -15.37 13.54
N ARG A 16 0.03 -15.57 12.71
CA ARG A 16 0.62 -16.91 12.47
C ARG A 16 1.01 -17.58 13.78
N ALA A 17 1.61 -16.84 14.71
CA ALA A 17 2.06 -17.35 15.99
C ALA A 17 0.92 -17.53 16.99
N LEU A 18 -0.09 -16.65 16.98
CA LEU A 18 -1.01 -16.50 18.10
C LEU A 18 -2.47 -16.85 17.76
N LYS A 19 -2.78 -17.25 16.52
CA LYS A 19 -4.15 -17.58 16.06
C LYS A 19 -4.86 -18.70 16.83
N SER A 20 -4.14 -19.49 17.58
CA SER A 20 -4.68 -20.52 18.47
C SER A 20 -5.18 -19.97 19.81
N VAL A 21 -4.84 -18.73 20.14
CA VAL A 21 -5.29 -18.06 21.36
C VAL A 21 -6.68 -17.48 21.11
N GLU A 22 -7.65 -17.94 21.88
CA GLU A 22 -8.99 -17.39 21.89
C GLU A 22 -9.04 -16.16 22.83
N HIS A 23 -9.59 -15.04 22.33
CA HIS A 23 -9.74 -13.80 23.12
C HIS A 23 -8.44 -13.30 23.78
N GLY A 24 -7.36 -13.26 23.01
CA GLY A 24 -6.07 -12.77 23.48
C GLY A 24 -6.10 -11.27 23.84
N PHE A 25 -5.04 -10.84 24.51
CA PHE A 25 -4.86 -9.46 24.95
C PHE A 25 -3.54 -8.90 24.43
N TYR A 26 -3.55 -7.62 24.05
CA TYR A 26 -2.38 -6.94 23.51
C TYR A 26 -2.21 -5.53 24.07
N ILE A 27 -1.01 -4.99 23.90
CA ILE A 27 -0.70 -3.58 24.14
C ILE A 27 -0.02 -3.02 22.87
N ASP A 28 -0.57 -1.92 22.35
CA ASP A 28 -0.10 -1.26 21.13
C ASP A 28 0.36 0.16 21.50
N ILE A 29 1.69 0.35 21.60
CA ILE A 29 2.31 1.63 21.95
C ILE A 29 2.74 2.33 20.65
N GLY A 30 2.26 3.55 20.45
CA GLY A 30 2.34 4.27 19.18
C GLY A 30 1.26 3.80 18.21
N ALA A 31 0.02 3.66 18.69
CA ALA A 31 -1.06 3.05 17.91
C ALA A 31 -1.56 3.91 16.73
N GLN A 32 -1.32 5.20 16.76
CA GLN A 32 -1.57 6.21 15.73
C GLN A 32 -2.99 6.19 15.14
N ASP A 33 -3.21 5.48 14.03
CA ASP A 33 -4.50 5.43 13.33
C ASP A 33 -5.20 4.08 13.57
N PRO A 34 -6.50 4.07 13.83
CA PRO A 34 -7.21 2.83 14.13
C PRO A 34 -7.31 1.85 12.95
N ILE A 35 -7.01 2.29 11.72
CA ILE A 35 -7.21 1.50 10.49
C ILE A 35 -5.93 1.44 9.65
N VAL A 36 -5.36 2.62 9.31
CA VAL A 36 -4.19 2.71 8.43
C VAL A 36 -2.95 2.33 9.22
N ASP A 37 -2.19 1.38 8.71
CA ASP A 37 -0.97 0.83 9.32
C ASP A 37 -1.20 0.21 10.72
N SER A 38 -2.44 -0.14 11.04
CA SER A 38 -2.82 -0.69 12.35
C SER A 38 -2.49 -2.17 12.48
N VAL A 39 -1.55 -2.52 13.35
CA VAL A 39 -1.24 -3.92 13.69
C VAL A 39 -2.37 -4.57 14.48
N SER A 40 -3.02 -3.81 15.35
CA SER A 40 -4.05 -4.30 16.28
C SER A 40 -5.41 -4.54 15.64
N LEU A 41 -5.74 -3.90 14.49
CA LEU A 41 -7.07 -4.01 13.89
C LEU A 41 -7.43 -5.45 13.51
N ALA A 42 -6.50 -6.18 12.91
CA ALA A 42 -6.72 -7.58 12.54
C ALA A 42 -7.08 -8.46 13.75
N PHE A 43 -6.47 -8.19 14.90
CA PHE A 43 -6.75 -8.89 16.16
C PHE A 43 -8.10 -8.48 16.76
N TYR A 44 -8.40 -7.18 16.75
CA TYR A 44 -9.68 -6.65 17.21
C TYR A 44 -10.86 -7.26 16.46
N GLU A 45 -10.79 -7.36 15.14
CA GLU A 45 -11.81 -7.99 14.28
C GLU A 45 -12.00 -9.48 14.59
N HIS A 46 -10.98 -10.14 15.16
CA HIS A 46 -11.02 -11.54 15.57
C HIS A 46 -11.34 -11.73 17.07
N GLY A 47 -11.87 -10.70 17.71
CA GLY A 47 -12.38 -10.80 19.08
C GLY A 47 -11.33 -10.61 20.19
N TRP A 48 -10.10 -10.26 19.83
CA TRP A 48 -9.08 -9.84 20.77
C TRP A 48 -9.41 -8.46 21.32
N ARG A 49 -8.84 -8.13 22.47
CA ARG A 49 -8.93 -6.79 23.06
C ARG A 49 -7.58 -6.36 23.55
N GLY A 50 -7.38 -5.04 23.61
CA GLY A 50 -6.10 -4.50 23.99
C GLY A 50 -6.16 -3.12 24.60
N VAL A 51 -4.97 -2.55 24.71
CA VAL A 51 -4.73 -1.19 25.17
C VAL A 51 -3.91 -0.47 24.11
N HIS A 52 -4.34 0.71 23.78
CA HIS A 52 -3.64 1.61 22.88
C HIS A 52 -3.00 2.74 23.69
N VAL A 53 -1.74 3.02 23.41
CA VAL A 53 -1.04 4.18 23.95
C VAL A 53 -0.70 5.11 22.81
N GLU A 54 -1.27 6.31 22.83
CA GLU A 54 -1.15 7.28 21.75
C GLU A 54 -1.09 8.70 22.32
N PRO A 55 0.04 9.41 22.17
CA PRO A 55 0.21 10.73 22.77
C PRO A 55 -0.56 11.85 22.04
N ILE A 56 -0.86 11.68 20.75
CA ILE A 56 -1.51 12.71 19.95
C ILE A 56 -3.02 12.65 20.13
N SER A 57 -3.60 13.69 20.72
CA SER A 57 -5.03 13.76 21.08
C SER A 57 -5.98 13.46 19.91
N SER A 58 -5.65 13.92 18.70
CA SER A 58 -6.47 13.67 17.51
C SER A 58 -6.51 12.19 17.13
N ASN A 59 -5.39 11.48 17.26
CA ASN A 59 -5.28 10.05 17.00
C ASN A 59 -5.94 9.23 18.13
N ALA A 60 -5.67 9.58 19.38
CA ALA A 60 -6.32 8.97 20.53
C ALA A 60 -7.86 9.08 20.46
N ALA A 61 -8.38 10.22 19.98
CA ALA A 61 -9.81 10.40 19.78
C ALA A 61 -10.37 9.48 18.68
N LYS A 62 -9.66 9.30 17.55
CA LYS A 62 -10.05 8.35 16.49
C LYS A 62 -10.06 6.91 17.02
N LEU A 63 -9.02 6.53 17.76
CA LEU A 63 -8.91 5.21 18.39
C LEU A 63 -10.09 4.95 19.34
N ARG A 64 -10.44 5.88 20.21
CA ARG A 64 -11.60 5.75 21.12
C ARG A 64 -12.92 5.56 20.39
N VAL A 65 -13.09 6.20 19.24
CA VAL A 65 -14.29 6.04 18.42
C VAL A 65 -14.31 4.68 17.73
N ALA A 66 -13.19 4.24 17.17
CA ALA A 66 -13.11 3.00 16.40
C ALA A 66 -13.01 1.74 17.30
N ARG A 67 -12.49 1.89 18.52
CA ARG A 67 -12.23 0.85 19.51
C ARG A 67 -12.97 1.16 20.81
N SER A 68 -14.30 1.33 20.74
CA SER A 68 -15.11 1.80 21.86
C SER A 68 -15.15 0.88 23.08
N ASP A 69 -14.72 -0.35 22.94
CA ASP A 69 -14.64 -1.38 23.98
C ASP A 69 -13.18 -1.74 24.35
N GLU A 70 -12.22 -0.89 23.95
CA GLU A 70 -10.82 -0.97 24.32
C GLU A 70 -10.36 0.29 25.08
N GLU A 71 -9.29 0.17 25.84
CA GLU A 71 -8.70 1.30 26.54
C GLU A 71 -7.73 2.07 25.65
N VAL A 72 -7.88 3.39 25.60
CA VAL A 72 -6.97 4.29 24.87
C VAL A 72 -6.38 5.29 25.85
N LEU A 73 -5.10 5.13 26.15
CA LEU A 73 -4.30 6.00 26.99
C LEU A 73 -3.68 7.11 26.14
N GLU A 74 -4.11 8.34 26.39
CA GLU A 74 -3.54 9.52 25.74
C GLU A 74 -2.27 9.95 26.49
N ALA A 75 -1.18 9.25 26.17
CA ALA A 75 0.10 9.43 26.84
C ALA A 75 1.25 8.93 25.94
N ALA A 76 2.48 9.36 26.24
CA ALA A 76 3.72 8.78 25.75
C ALA A 76 4.36 7.91 26.86
N ILE A 77 5.12 6.90 26.45
CA ILE A 77 5.92 6.12 27.39
C ILE A 77 7.26 6.82 27.58
N ALA A 78 7.60 7.08 28.86
CA ALA A 78 8.85 7.73 29.25
C ALA A 78 9.34 7.17 30.60
N ARG A 79 10.49 7.62 31.08
CA ARG A 79 11.10 7.11 32.33
C ARG A 79 10.30 7.46 33.59
N HIS A 80 9.54 8.53 33.56
CA HIS A 80 8.82 9.06 34.72
C HIS A 80 7.39 9.48 34.37
N GLU A 81 6.49 9.39 35.32
CA GLU A 81 5.18 10.03 35.20
C GLU A 81 5.33 11.56 35.24
N GLY A 82 4.57 12.23 34.38
CA GLY A 82 4.55 13.69 34.31
C GLY A 82 4.08 14.18 32.95
N THR A 83 4.75 15.20 32.45
CA THR A 83 4.57 15.72 31.09
C THR A 83 5.91 15.85 30.36
N ALA A 84 5.88 15.72 29.05
CA ALA A 84 7.03 15.95 28.20
C ALA A 84 6.63 16.74 26.96
N THR A 85 7.60 17.47 26.42
CA THR A 85 7.43 18.10 25.10
C THR A 85 7.47 17.03 24.03
N PHE A 86 6.54 17.10 23.07
CA PHE A 86 6.41 16.21 21.96
C PHE A 86 6.30 17.02 20.65
N HIS A 87 6.90 16.54 19.59
CA HIS A 87 6.89 17.18 18.28
C HIS A 87 5.84 16.49 17.41
N GLU A 88 4.63 17.06 17.41
CA GLU A 88 3.54 16.58 16.56
C GLU A 88 3.80 16.94 15.10
N ILE A 89 3.79 15.96 14.21
CA ILE A 89 3.79 16.14 12.76
C ILE A 89 2.40 15.68 12.27
N PRO A 90 1.47 16.62 11.99
CA PRO A 90 0.10 16.30 11.67
C PRO A 90 -0.04 15.37 10.47
N GLU A 91 -1.03 14.46 10.52
CA GLU A 91 -1.38 13.53 9.44
C GLU A 91 -0.26 12.55 9.04
N THR A 92 0.72 12.35 9.93
CA THR A 92 1.80 11.37 9.74
C THR A 92 1.93 10.48 10.97
N GLY A 93 2.71 9.39 10.86
CA GLY A 93 3.14 8.59 12.00
C GLY A 93 4.38 9.12 12.72
N LEU A 94 5.02 10.17 12.20
CA LEU A 94 6.38 10.60 12.53
C LEU A 94 6.49 11.52 13.76
N SER A 95 5.44 11.63 14.58
CA SER A 95 5.46 12.46 15.79
C SER A 95 6.35 11.83 16.86
N THR A 96 7.26 12.59 17.44
CA THR A 96 8.29 12.07 18.34
C THR A 96 8.51 12.97 19.55
N GLY A 97 8.94 12.40 20.67
CA GLY A 97 9.49 13.12 21.81
C GLY A 97 11.00 13.32 21.75
N ASN A 98 11.68 12.84 20.72
CA ASN A 98 13.12 12.93 20.52
C ASN A 98 13.46 14.18 19.70
N ASP A 99 14.19 15.12 20.31
CA ASP A 99 14.59 16.40 19.68
C ASP A 99 15.50 16.19 18.46
N GLU A 100 16.36 15.17 18.46
CA GLU A 100 17.28 14.89 17.35
C GLU A 100 16.50 14.36 16.13
N ILE A 101 15.55 13.46 16.36
CA ILE A 101 14.65 12.95 15.32
C ILE A 101 13.76 14.08 14.79
N ALA A 102 13.21 14.91 15.67
CA ALA A 102 12.42 16.07 15.26
C ALA A 102 13.24 17.06 14.40
N ALA A 103 14.51 17.31 14.74
CA ALA A 103 15.39 18.13 13.93
C ALA A 103 15.72 17.48 12.57
N MET A 104 15.90 16.16 12.54
CA MET A 104 16.06 15.41 11.29
C MET A 104 14.83 15.56 10.38
N HIS A 105 13.63 15.37 10.92
CA HIS A 105 12.37 15.54 10.18
C HIS A 105 12.22 16.98 9.66
N ALA A 106 12.56 17.99 10.45
CA ALA A 106 12.56 19.40 10.01
C ALA A 106 13.52 19.64 8.83
N ASN A 107 14.70 19.05 8.83
CA ASN A 107 15.65 19.11 7.73
C ASN A 107 15.14 18.41 6.45
N MET A 108 14.27 17.42 6.59
CA MET A 108 13.59 16.76 5.47
C MET A 108 12.35 17.54 4.96
N GLY A 109 12.02 18.66 5.61
CA GLY A 109 10.90 19.53 5.20
C GLY A 109 9.58 19.26 5.91
N PHE A 110 9.54 18.42 6.93
CA PHE A 110 8.35 18.23 7.75
C PHE A 110 8.14 19.42 8.69
N VAL A 111 6.89 19.82 8.87
CA VAL A 111 6.51 20.89 9.81
C VAL A 111 5.99 20.24 11.07
N SER A 112 6.67 20.46 12.18
CA SER A 112 6.24 19.99 13.49
C SER A 112 5.68 21.11 14.35
N LYS A 113 4.82 20.73 15.30
CA LYS A 113 4.29 21.59 16.35
C LYS A 113 4.66 20.98 17.70
N SER A 114 5.30 21.76 18.57
CA SER A 114 5.56 21.34 19.94
C SER A 114 4.27 21.34 20.75
N ILE A 115 3.98 20.24 21.39
CA ILE A 115 2.85 20.03 22.30
C ILE A 115 3.35 19.44 23.62
N GLU A 116 2.56 19.60 24.69
CA GLU A 116 2.77 18.90 25.95
C GLU A 116 1.93 17.61 25.98
N VAL A 117 2.55 16.48 26.28
CA VAL A 117 1.87 15.20 26.41
C VAL A 117 2.09 14.61 27.80
N THR A 118 1.10 13.90 28.31
CA THR A 118 1.23 13.12 29.54
C THR A 118 2.22 11.97 29.32
N THR A 119 3.02 11.66 30.32
CA THR A 119 3.96 10.53 30.28
C THR A 119 3.73 9.56 31.42
N LEU A 120 4.00 8.28 31.13
CA LEU A 120 4.04 7.22 32.15
C LEU A 120 5.12 6.18 31.80
N PRO A 121 5.75 5.55 32.81
CA PRO A 121 6.67 4.43 32.59
C PRO A 121 5.97 3.18 32.05
N LEU A 122 6.69 2.43 31.22
CA LEU A 122 6.22 1.14 30.71
C LEU A 122 5.92 0.17 31.87
N SER A 123 6.70 0.22 32.96
CA SER A 123 6.44 -0.59 34.17
C SER A 123 5.05 -0.34 34.75
N ILE A 124 4.62 0.91 34.87
CA ILE A 124 3.29 1.25 35.39
C ILE A 124 2.19 0.76 34.44
N LEU A 125 2.40 0.92 33.13
CA LEU A 125 1.47 0.40 32.13
C LEU A 125 1.33 -1.11 32.26
N LEU A 126 2.42 -1.85 32.28
CA LEU A 126 2.41 -3.31 32.35
C LEU A 126 1.83 -3.83 33.66
N ASP A 127 2.19 -3.22 34.79
CA ASP A 127 1.70 -3.62 36.11
C ASP A 127 0.17 -3.44 36.27
N ARG A 128 -0.43 -2.49 35.55
CA ARG A 128 -1.88 -2.29 35.48
C ARG A 128 -2.61 -3.52 34.92
N TYR A 129 -1.96 -4.30 34.05
CA TYR A 129 -2.51 -5.49 33.41
C TYR A 129 -1.81 -6.79 33.85
N SER A 130 -1.16 -6.77 35.01
CA SER A 130 -0.45 -7.94 35.54
C SER A 130 -1.37 -9.11 35.92
N ASP A 131 -2.69 -8.88 35.96
CA ASP A 131 -3.72 -9.89 36.23
C ASP A 131 -4.08 -10.76 35.04
N ARG A 132 -3.52 -10.48 33.88
CA ARG A 132 -3.79 -11.21 32.60
C ARG A 132 -2.53 -11.42 31.81
N GLU A 133 -2.59 -12.37 30.88
CA GLU A 133 -1.54 -12.60 29.91
C GLU A 133 -1.56 -11.58 28.79
N ILE A 134 -0.43 -10.96 28.51
CA ILE A 134 -0.24 -10.05 27.36
C ILE A 134 0.43 -10.87 26.27
N HIS A 135 -0.29 -11.15 25.18
CA HIS A 135 0.18 -12.04 24.14
C HIS A 135 1.13 -11.35 23.17
N TRP A 136 0.92 -10.04 22.95
CA TRP A 136 1.94 -9.25 22.25
C TRP A 136 1.93 -7.79 22.73
N LEU A 137 3.10 -7.19 22.67
CA LEU A 137 3.35 -5.78 22.93
C LEU A 137 4.10 -5.21 21.72
N LYS A 138 3.53 -4.17 21.08
CA LYS A 138 4.22 -3.36 20.07
C LYS A 138 4.77 -2.10 20.73
N ILE A 139 6.00 -1.75 20.36
CA ILE A 139 6.67 -0.49 20.72
C ILE A 139 7.15 0.15 19.42
N ASP A 140 6.49 1.24 19.07
CA ASP A 140 6.76 2.03 17.88
C ASP A 140 6.56 3.50 18.26
N VAL A 141 7.63 4.15 18.68
CA VAL A 141 7.60 5.46 19.33
C VAL A 141 8.56 6.46 18.67
N GLU A 142 8.89 6.20 17.42
CA GLU A 142 9.61 7.11 16.54
C GLU A 142 10.92 7.64 17.16
N GLY A 143 11.80 6.69 17.56
CA GLY A 143 13.13 6.95 18.10
C GLY A 143 13.20 7.10 19.62
N MET A 144 12.15 6.70 20.34
CA MET A 144 12.14 6.65 21.81
C MET A 144 12.13 5.22 22.38
N GLU A 145 12.42 4.20 21.58
CA GLU A 145 12.36 2.78 21.95
C GLU A 145 13.31 2.49 23.14
N ALA A 146 14.52 3.02 23.09
CA ALA A 146 15.52 2.86 24.17
C ALA A 146 15.01 3.43 25.51
N GLU A 147 14.36 4.59 25.50
CA GLU A 147 13.80 5.20 26.70
C GLU A 147 12.60 4.42 27.20
N THR A 148 11.73 4.00 26.30
CA THR A 148 10.56 3.17 26.58
C THR A 148 11.00 1.87 27.26
N ILE A 149 11.95 1.13 26.70
CA ILE A 149 12.46 -0.12 27.25
C ILE A 149 13.16 0.09 28.58
N ALA A 150 13.93 1.18 28.73
CA ALA A 150 14.60 1.50 29.98
C ALA A 150 13.59 1.79 31.14
N SER A 151 12.35 2.15 30.83
CA SER A 151 11.28 2.39 31.79
C SER A 151 10.50 1.12 32.21
N TRP A 152 10.85 -0.04 31.63
CA TRP A 152 10.16 -1.32 31.92
C TRP A 152 10.39 -1.82 33.34
N GLN A 153 11.63 -1.69 33.84
CA GLN A 153 11.92 -2.10 35.21
C GLN A 153 11.30 -1.11 36.22
N PRO A 154 10.75 -1.59 37.34
CA PRO A 154 10.91 -2.94 37.91
C PRO A 154 9.79 -3.94 37.58
N SER A 155 8.91 -3.70 36.61
CA SER A 155 7.78 -4.60 36.32
C SER A 155 8.27 -6.04 35.96
N PRO A 156 7.68 -7.07 36.61
CA PRO A 156 7.95 -8.47 36.25
C PRO A 156 7.13 -8.97 35.06
N VAL A 157 6.19 -8.18 34.54
CA VAL A 157 5.29 -8.60 33.47
C VAL A 157 6.06 -8.81 32.18
N ARG A 158 5.80 -9.94 31.52
CA ARG A 158 6.50 -10.35 30.30
C ARG A 158 5.49 -10.75 29.22
N PRO A 159 5.17 -9.85 28.27
CA PRO A 159 4.41 -10.22 27.08
C PRO A 159 5.04 -11.39 26.34
N TRP A 160 4.23 -12.23 25.68
CA TRP A 160 4.75 -13.40 24.97
C TRP A 160 5.66 -13.00 23.82
N VAL A 161 5.18 -12.07 22.99
CA VAL A 161 5.89 -11.55 21.81
C VAL A 161 6.04 -10.04 21.92
N LEU A 162 7.24 -9.54 21.63
CA LEU A 162 7.48 -8.11 21.42
C LEU A 162 7.67 -7.83 19.94
N VAL A 163 7.11 -6.72 19.49
CA VAL A 163 7.37 -6.13 18.18
C VAL A 163 7.91 -4.72 18.44
N ILE A 164 9.16 -4.49 18.12
CA ILE A 164 9.83 -3.23 18.44
C ILE A 164 10.39 -2.64 17.16
N GLU A 165 10.01 -1.39 16.84
CA GLU A 165 10.66 -0.66 15.77
C GLU A 165 12.17 -0.58 16.04
N SER A 166 12.97 -0.85 15.04
CA SER A 166 14.40 -1.04 15.20
C SER A 166 15.23 -0.35 14.12
N THR A 167 14.63 0.58 13.41
CA THR A 167 15.30 1.44 12.44
C THR A 167 15.13 2.91 12.84
N ILE A 168 16.07 3.73 12.41
CA ILE A 168 15.91 5.18 12.54
C ILE A 168 14.74 5.61 11.65
N PRO A 169 13.80 6.43 12.13
CA PRO A 169 12.65 6.89 11.36
C PRO A 169 13.05 7.35 9.95
N LEU A 170 12.31 6.90 8.93
CA LEU A 170 12.55 7.16 7.51
C LEU A 170 13.92 6.68 6.97
N SER A 171 14.63 5.83 7.70
CA SER A 171 15.91 5.23 7.31
C SER A 171 15.83 3.70 7.32
N ARG A 172 16.86 3.06 6.75
CA ARG A 172 17.10 1.62 6.88
C ARG A 172 18.18 1.30 7.91
N ASP A 173 18.71 2.34 8.54
CA ASP A 173 19.78 2.19 9.53
C ASP A 173 19.17 1.65 10.82
N GLU A 174 19.70 0.53 11.29
CA GLU A 174 19.20 -0.15 12.46
C GLU A 174 19.59 0.62 13.75
N SER A 175 18.62 0.76 14.69
CA SER A 175 18.75 1.53 15.94
C SER A 175 18.65 0.67 17.21
N TYR A 176 18.61 -0.67 17.09
CA TYR A 176 18.34 -1.57 18.21
C TYR A 176 19.49 -1.79 19.18
N PHE A 177 20.72 -1.42 18.84
CA PHE A 177 21.93 -1.77 19.59
C PHE A 177 21.93 -1.27 21.04
N ASP A 178 21.30 -0.13 21.30
CA ASP A 178 21.30 0.50 22.62
C ASP A 178 20.31 -0.14 23.60
N TRP A 179 19.25 -0.74 23.09
CA TRP A 179 18.18 -1.28 23.93
C TRP A 179 18.04 -2.81 23.89
N GLU A 180 18.49 -3.48 22.84
CA GLU A 180 18.38 -4.95 22.73
C GLU A 180 19.00 -5.71 23.89
N PRO A 181 20.18 -5.32 24.45
CA PRO A 181 20.74 -6.03 25.58
C PRO A 181 19.79 -6.07 26.81
N ALA A 182 19.00 -4.99 27.02
CA ALA A 182 18.01 -4.94 28.09
C ALA A 182 16.85 -5.91 27.82
N VAL A 183 16.36 -6.00 26.60
CA VAL A 183 15.31 -6.95 26.19
C VAL A 183 15.79 -8.39 26.38
N LEU A 184 16.98 -8.71 25.92
CA LEU A 184 17.57 -10.06 26.06
C LEU A 184 17.75 -10.42 27.55
N ALA A 185 18.18 -9.47 28.38
CA ALA A 185 18.35 -9.68 29.83
C ALA A 185 17.02 -9.95 30.56
N MET A 186 15.88 -9.59 29.96
CA MET A 186 14.54 -9.86 30.48
C MET A 186 13.97 -11.24 30.07
N GLY A 187 14.79 -12.12 29.48
CA GLY A 187 14.39 -13.47 29.08
C GLY A 187 13.78 -13.56 27.68
N TYR A 188 14.00 -12.55 26.84
CA TYR A 188 13.58 -12.59 25.45
C TYR A 188 14.70 -13.10 24.54
N THR A 189 14.28 -13.68 23.42
CA THR A 189 15.17 -14.09 22.33
C THR A 189 14.70 -13.45 21.05
N PHE A 190 15.61 -12.88 20.27
CA PHE A 190 15.35 -12.40 18.92
C PHE A 190 14.93 -13.57 18.01
N VAL A 191 13.83 -13.41 17.27
CA VAL A 191 13.28 -14.47 16.42
C VAL A 191 13.07 -14.06 14.97
N TYR A 192 12.84 -12.76 14.68
CA TYR A 192 12.59 -12.31 13.31
C TYR A 192 12.85 -10.80 13.17
N PHE A 193 13.30 -10.41 11.99
CA PHE A 193 13.41 -9.02 11.54
C PHE A 193 12.68 -8.88 10.22
N ASP A 194 11.71 -7.99 10.15
CA ASP A 194 10.89 -7.77 8.95
C ASP A 194 11.43 -6.67 8.03
N GLY A 195 12.55 -6.03 8.42
CA GLY A 195 13.16 -4.91 7.71
C GLY A 195 12.86 -3.55 8.34
N LEU A 196 11.97 -3.51 9.33
CA LEU A 196 11.59 -2.34 10.12
C LEU A 196 11.57 -2.69 11.61
N ASN A 197 10.85 -3.76 11.96
CA ASN A 197 10.62 -4.20 13.33
C ASN A 197 11.41 -5.45 13.66
N ARG A 198 11.89 -5.55 14.89
CA ARG A 198 12.45 -6.77 15.46
C ARG A 198 11.43 -7.44 16.37
N PHE A 199 11.28 -8.74 16.16
CA PHE A 199 10.38 -9.59 16.94
C PHE A 199 11.19 -10.36 17.97
N TYR A 200 10.74 -10.33 19.21
CA TYR A 200 11.34 -11.07 20.31
C TYR A 200 10.30 -11.98 20.96
N LEU A 201 10.72 -13.14 21.32
CA LEU A 201 9.88 -14.15 21.97
C LEU A 201 10.39 -14.40 23.38
N HIS A 202 9.51 -14.33 24.37
CA HIS A 202 9.86 -14.66 25.73
C HIS A 202 10.15 -16.16 25.87
N GLU A 203 11.12 -16.54 26.68
CA GLU A 203 11.60 -17.91 26.86
C GLU A 203 10.50 -18.90 27.26
N ALA A 204 9.49 -18.45 28.02
CA ALA A 204 8.34 -19.24 28.42
C ALA A 204 7.47 -19.70 27.23
N HIS A 205 7.59 -19.08 26.08
CA HIS A 205 6.84 -19.36 24.85
C HIS A 205 7.75 -19.77 23.68
N SER A 206 8.91 -20.35 24.00
CA SER A 206 9.93 -20.76 23.02
C SER A 206 9.43 -21.78 21.99
N ASP A 207 8.34 -22.48 22.27
CA ASP A 207 7.60 -23.36 21.35
C ASP A 207 7.04 -22.63 20.12
N LEU A 208 6.77 -21.33 20.21
CA LEU A 208 6.33 -20.50 19.09
C LEU A 208 7.47 -20.13 18.12
N ARG A 209 8.74 -20.32 18.50
CA ARG A 209 9.90 -19.91 17.70
C ARG A 209 9.88 -20.39 16.25
N PRO A 210 9.48 -21.64 15.93
CA PRO A 210 9.51 -22.15 14.56
C PRO A 210 8.62 -21.35 13.58
N VAL A 211 7.58 -20.68 14.07
CA VAL A 211 6.64 -19.94 13.21
C VAL A 211 7.18 -18.60 12.72
N PHE A 212 8.26 -18.10 13.31
CA PHE A 212 8.93 -16.86 12.92
C PHE A 212 10.02 -17.06 11.84
N GLY A 213 10.24 -18.29 11.37
CA GLY A 213 11.36 -18.64 10.49
C GLY A 213 11.22 -18.16 9.03
N ALA A 214 10.06 -17.64 8.61
CA ALA A 214 9.80 -17.21 7.24
C ALA A 214 9.06 -15.88 7.19
N PRO A 215 9.29 -15.05 6.15
CA PRO A 215 8.48 -13.86 5.93
C PRO A 215 7.03 -14.22 5.64
N PRO A 216 6.09 -13.26 5.72
CA PRO A 216 4.71 -13.46 5.29
C PRO A 216 4.63 -14.03 3.87
N ASN A 217 3.78 -15.02 3.68
CA ASN A 217 3.71 -15.76 2.41
C ASN A 217 2.32 -16.36 2.18
N ILE A 218 2.16 -17.09 1.08
CA ILE A 218 0.87 -17.65 0.64
C ILE A 218 0.23 -18.64 1.62
N PHE A 219 0.99 -19.21 2.57
CA PHE A 219 0.49 -20.16 3.57
C PHE A 219 -0.09 -19.46 4.81
N ASP A 220 0.05 -18.14 4.92
CA ASP A 220 -0.49 -17.36 6.04
C ASP A 220 -1.98 -17.05 5.87
N ASP A 221 -2.53 -17.29 4.70
CA ASP A 221 -3.95 -17.11 4.41
C ASP A 221 -4.47 -15.72 4.81
N PHE A 222 -3.85 -14.67 4.26
CA PHE A 222 -4.22 -13.29 4.51
C PHE A 222 -4.54 -12.53 3.23
N THR A 223 -5.24 -11.40 3.39
CA THR A 223 -5.51 -10.43 2.32
C THR A 223 -5.04 -9.05 2.73
N LEU A 224 -4.72 -8.20 1.74
CA LEU A 224 -4.40 -6.80 2.00
C LEU A 224 -5.69 -5.98 2.14
N SER A 225 -5.73 -5.11 3.15
CA SER A 225 -6.84 -4.16 3.33
C SER A 225 -6.91 -3.13 2.19
N GLY A 226 -5.77 -2.79 1.61
CA GLY A 226 -5.63 -1.64 0.73
C GLY A 226 -5.61 -0.29 1.46
N LEU A 227 -5.59 -0.28 2.79
CA LEU A 227 -5.62 0.92 3.64
C LEU A 227 -4.31 1.14 4.39
N SER A 228 -3.23 0.51 3.94
CA SER A 228 -1.88 0.73 4.48
C SER A 228 -1.11 1.74 3.62
N ASN A 229 -0.22 2.52 4.24
CA ASN A 229 0.70 3.43 3.55
C ASN A 229 1.87 2.70 2.88
N SER A 230 2.00 1.38 3.09
CA SER A 230 3.07 0.59 2.51
C SER A 230 3.00 0.55 0.97
N PRO A 231 4.14 0.41 0.28
CA PRO A 231 4.18 0.26 -1.17
C PRO A 231 3.37 -0.92 -1.71
N PHE A 232 3.11 -1.94 -0.89
CA PHE A 232 2.30 -3.11 -1.24
C PHE A 232 0.83 -2.77 -1.48
N ALA A 233 0.33 -1.74 -0.79
CA ALA A 233 -1.05 -1.28 -0.89
C ALA A 233 -1.27 -0.19 -1.96
N HIS A 234 -0.22 0.46 -2.48
CA HIS A 234 -0.33 1.63 -3.37
C HIS A 234 -1.21 1.38 -4.60
N ARG A 235 -1.12 0.20 -5.19
CA ARG A 235 -1.96 -0.14 -6.35
C ARG A 235 -3.43 -0.24 -5.97
N LEU A 236 -3.74 -0.93 -4.87
CA LEU A 236 -5.10 -1.09 -4.37
C LEU A 236 -5.68 0.26 -3.94
N ASN A 237 -4.91 1.06 -3.21
CA ASN A 237 -5.29 2.42 -2.82
C ASN A 237 -5.57 3.30 -4.04
N GLY A 238 -4.75 3.22 -5.07
CA GLY A 238 -4.95 3.93 -6.33
C GLY A 238 -6.24 3.49 -7.03
N GLU A 239 -6.52 2.21 -7.10
CA GLU A 239 -7.76 1.67 -7.68
C GLU A 239 -9.00 2.11 -6.88
N ILE A 240 -8.95 2.04 -5.55
CA ILE A 240 -10.02 2.50 -4.65
C ILE A 240 -10.27 4.01 -4.84
N THR A 241 -9.22 4.82 -4.90
CA THR A 241 -9.33 6.27 -5.10
C THR A 241 -9.95 6.60 -6.46
N ASN A 242 -9.52 5.94 -7.52
CA ASN A 242 -10.08 6.13 -8.85
C ASN A 242 -11.56 5.74 -8.92
N LEU A 243 -11.95 4.66 -8.26
CA LEU A 243 -13.35 4.22 -8.19
C LEU A 243 -14.21 5.20 -7.39
N LYS A 244 -13.71 5.73 -6.26
CA LYS A 244 -14.41 6.76 -5.48
C LYS A 244 -14.61 8.03 -6.31
N THR A 245 -13.57 8.52 -6.98
CA THR A 245 -13.65 9.70 -7.85
C THR A 245 -14.67 9.51 -8.97
N ALA A 246 -14.64 8.38 -9.65
CA ALA A 246 -15.60 8.07 -10.72
C ALA A 246 -17.05 7.98 -10.18
N LEU A 247 -17.23 7.46 -8.98
CA LEU A 247 -18.54 7.41 -8.31
C LEU A 247 -19.04 8.80 -7.97
N ASP A 248 -18.17 9.66 -7.44
CA ASP A 248 -18.52 11.05 -7.09
C ASP A 248 -18.87 11.87 -8.32
N GLU A 249 -18.11 11.77 -9.41
CA GLU A 249 -18.41 12.41 -10.69
C GLU A 249 -19.79 11.96 -11.23
N ARG A 250 -20.09 10.68 -11.13
CA ARG A 250 -21.36 10.12 -11.57
C ARG A 250 -22.52 10.57 -10.69
N ASN A 251 -22.33 10.64 -9.38
CA ASN A 251 -23.32 11.17 -8.44
C ASN A 251 -23.62 12.66 -8.69
N GLN A 252 -22.59 13.46 -8.98
CA GLN A 252 -22.76 14.88 -9.37
C GLN A 252 -23.51 15.01 -10.68
N GLY A 253 -23.21 14.17 -11.68
CA GLY A 253 -23.93 14.10 -12.95
C GLY A 253 -25.40 13.74 -12.76
N ALA A 254 -25.72 12.77 -11.93
CA ALA A 254 -27.08 12.37 -11.59
C ALA A 254 -27.85 13.49 -10.86
N ALA A 255 -27.19 14.18 -9.92
CA ALA A 255 -27.77 15.32 -9.21
C ALA A 255 -28.05 16.52 -10.15
N HIS A 256 -27.17 16.73 -11.14
CA HIS A 256 -27.39 17.74 -12.19
C HIS A 256 -28.57 17.39 -13.07
N ALA A 257 -28.65 16.14 -13.54
CA ALA A 257 -29.77 15.65 -14.35
C ALA A 257 -31.11 15.76 -13.59
N SER A 258 -31.15 15.40 -12.31
CA SER A 258 -32.33 15.53 -11.46
C SER A 258 -32.78 16.99 -11.30
N ARG A 259 -31.85 17.92 -11.16
CA ARG A 259 -32.16 19.36 -11.09
C ARG A 259 -32.74 19.89 -12.41
N GLU A 260 -32.19 19.44 -13.53
CA GLU A 260 -32.67 19.86 -14.85
C GLU A 260 -34.08 19.26 -15.14
N ILE A 261 -34.32 18.02 -14.77
CA ILE A 261 -35.65 17.38 -14.81
C ILE A 261 -36.65 18.20 -13.98
N ALA A 262 -36.28 18.59 -12.75
CA ALA A 262 -37.15 19.38 -11.87
C ALA A 262 -37.40 20.80 -12.44
N ARG A 263 -36.43 21.39 -13.13
CA ARG A 263 -36.57 22.69 -13.84
C ARG A 263 -37.53 22.53 -15.02
N LEU A 264 -37.37 21.51 -15.83
CA LEU A 264 -38.26 21.24 -16.97
C LEU A 264 -39.70 20.96 -16.52
N HIS A 265 -39.89 20.23 -15.43
CA HIS A 265 -41.22 20.04 -14.85
C HIS A 265 -41.88 21.32 -14.41
N ARG A 266 -41.11 22.25 -13.79
CA ARG A 266 -41.63 23.60 -13.46
C ARG A 266 -41.99 24.40 -14.70
N TYR A 267 -41.13 24.40 -15.72
CA TYR A 267 -41.38 25.07 -16.97
C TYR A 267 -42.62 24.56 -17.68
N ILE A 268 -42.83 23.21 -17.66
CA ILE A 268 -44.03 22.55 -18.19
C ILE A 268 -45.25 23.03 -17.42
N ALA A 269 -45.20 23.04 -16.08
CA ALA A 269 -46.33 23.43 -15.24
C ALA A 269 -46.70 24.93 -15.41
N GLU A 270 -45.71 25.80 -15.60
CA GLU A 270 -45.93 27.26 -15.88
C GLU A 270 -46.51 27.49 -17.28
N SER A 271 -46.14 26.64 -18.27
CA SER A 271 -46.65 26.69 -19.64
C SER A 271 -48.08 26.18 -19.81
N GLU A 272 -48.54 25.29 -18.90
CA GLU A 272 -49.89 24.71 -18.94
C GLU A 272 -51.05 25.72 -18.83
N ASN A 273 -50.77 26.93 -18.34
CA ASN A 273 -51.78 27.96 -18.22
C ASN A 273 -52.09 28.68 -19.54
N GLY A 274 -51.44 28.35 -20.65
CA GLY A 274 -51.53 29.11 -21.90
C GLY A 274 -52.24 28.48 -23.10
N HIS A 275 -52.03 27.20 -23.46
CA HIS A 275 -52.50 26.60 -24.71
C HIS A 275 -52.85 25.11 -24.66
N SER A 276 -54.06 24.70 -25.16
CA SER A 276 -54.53 23.35 -25.08
C SER A 276 -53.89 22.32 -26.06
N ALA A 277 -53.38 22.78 -27.20
CA ALA A 277 -52.72 21.93 -28.18
C ALA A 277 -51.27 21.58 -27.79
N GLU A 278 -50.57 22.51 -27.10
CA GLU A 278 -49.25 22.28 -26.57
C GLU A 278 -49.28 21.37 -25.37
N ARG A 279 -50.38 21.29 -24.62
CA ARG A 279 -50.56 20.42 -23.44
C ARG A 279 -50.29 18.96 -23.74
N ALA A 280 -50.77 18.47 -24.89
CA ALA A 280 -50.58 17.06 -25.26
C ALA A 280 -49.09 16.71 -25.53
N ALA A 281 -48.39 17.60 -26.25
CA ALA A 281 -46.97 17.42 -26.54
C ALA A 281 -46.07 17.55 -25.28
N TYR A 282 -46.41 18.49 -24.39
CA TYR A 282 -45.71 18.69 -23.12
C TYR A 282 -45.97 17.56 -22.12
N ALA A 283 -47.20 17.00 -22.12
CA ALA A 283 -47.52 15.80 -21.29
C ALA A 283 -46.75 14.58 -21.76
N GLU A 284 -46.57 14.42 -23.07
CA GLU A 284 -45.75 13.34 -23.63
C GLU A 284 -44.26 13.50 -23.29
N LEU A 285 -43.77 14.74 -23.35
CA LEU A 285 -42.39 15.08 -22.96
C LEU A 285 -42.17 14.89 -21.46
N ALA A 286 -43.11 15.32 -20.60
CA ALA A 286 -43.04 15.08 -19.16
C ALA A 286 -42.98 13.61 -18.80
N GLY A 287 -43.84 12.78 -19.44
CA GLY A 287 -43.82 11.33 -19.27
C GLY A 287 -42.53 10.67 -19.73
N ALA A 288 -41.91 11.20 -20.80
CA ALA A 288 -40.62 10.71 -21.27
C ALA A 288 -39.49 11.09 -20.30
N ILE A 289 -39.52 12.29 -19.72
CA ILE A 289 -38.56 12.76 -18.71
C ILE A 289 -38.69 11.97 -17.41
N GLU A 290 -39.92 11.70 -16.96
CA GLU A 290 -40.17 10.90 -15.76
C GLU A 290 -39.67 9.47 -15.95
N LYS A 291 -39.95 8.86 -17.12
CA LYS A 291 -39.42 7.55 -17.48
C LYS A 291 -37.91 7.52 -17.51
N LEU A 292 -37.25 8.56 -18.05
CA LEU A 292 -35.81 8.67 -18.07
C LEU A 292 -35.24 8.84 -16.66
N GLY A 293 -35.95 9.58 -15.78
CA GLY A 293 -35.60 9.68 -14.35
C GLY A 293 -35.63 8.32 -13.66
N GLN A 294 -36.72 7.59 -13.81
CA GLN A 294 -36.88 6.23 -13.24
C GLN A 294 -35.88 5.24 -13.82
N GLU A 295 -35.55 5.36 -15.12
CA GLU A 295 -34.50 4.53 -15.74
C GLU A 295 -33.12 4.84 -15.15
N LYS A 296 -32.83 6.13 -14.86
CA LYS A 296 -31.57 6.56 -14.25
C LYS A 296 -31.47 6.17 -12.78
N ASP A 297 -32.55 6.33 -12.02
CA ASP A 297 -32.60 5.87 -10.62
C ASP A 297 -32.43 4.34 -10.53
N ALA A 298 -33.13 3.61 -11.41
CA ALA A 298 -32.97 2.15 -11.51
C ALA A 298 -31.55 1.73 -11.95
N GLU A 299 -30.87 2.56 -12.76
CA GLU A 299 -29.48 2.34 -13.15
C GLU A 299 -28.53 2.61 -11.99
N ILE A 300 -28.78 3.68 -11.23
CA ILE A 300 -28.03 4.01 -10.01
C ILE A 300 -28.17 2.90 -8.97
N ASP A 301 -29.41 2.41 -8.75
CA ASP A 301 -29.66 1.31 -7.83
C ASP A 301 -29.00 0.01 -8.28
N ARG A 302 -29.02 -0.29 -9.61
CA ARG A 302 -28.31 -1.45 -10.16
C ARG A 302 -26.80 -1.32 -9.96
N LEU A 303 -26.24 -0.12 -10.08
CA LEU A 303 -24.82 0.11 -9.89
C LEU A 303 -24.42 0.02 -8.42
N HIS A 304 -25.26 0.55 -7.51
CA HIS A 304 -25.06 0.35 -6.07
C HIS A 304 -25.15 -1.14 -5.70
N HIS A 305 -26.13 -1.84 -6.28
CA HIS A 305 -26.24 -3.29 -6.08
C HIS A 305 -25.05 -4.04 -6.68
N HIS A 306 -24.59 -3.61 -7.87
CA HIS A 306 -23.41 -4.21 -8.52
C HIS A 306 -22.11 -3.93 -7.75
N ILE A 307 -21.96 -2.74 -7.16
CA ILE A 307 -20.85 -2.43 -6.27
C ILE A 307 -20.90 -3.32 -5.03
N ALA A 308 -22.05 -3.40 -4.37
CA ALA A 308 -22.25 -4.26 -3.19
C ALA A 308 -22.07 -5.75 -3.51
N GLU A 309 -22.55 -6.20 -4.67
CA GLU A 309 -22.36 -7.58 -5.17
C GLU A 309 -20.90 -7.83 -5.57
N THR A 310 -20.22 -6.82 -6.12
CA THR A 310 -18.81 -6.93 -6.49
C THR A 310 -17.92 -6.96 -5.23
N GLU A 311 -18.24 -6.14 -4.22
CA GLU A 311 -17.59 -6.20 -2.92
C GLU A 311 -17.83 -7.55 -2.22
N LYS A 312 -19.05 -8.05 -2.27
CA LYS A 312 -19.42 -9.37 -1.74
C LYS A 312 -18.85 -10.53 -2.57
N SER A 313 -18.76 -10.35 -3.89
CA SER A 313 -18.10 -11.30 -4.79
C SER A 313 -16.60 -11.31 -4.58
N HIS A 314 -15.96 -10.16 -4.40
CA HIS A 314 -14.56 -10.09 -4.04
C HIS A 314 -14.28 -10.72 -2.67
N ALA A 315 -15.20 -10.58 -1.70
CA ALA A 315 -15.10 -11.29 -0.43
C ALA A 315 -15.32 -12.82 -0.58
N ALA A 316 -16.26 -13.22 -1.47
CA ALA A 316 -16.51 -14.62 -1.78
C ALA A 316 -15.42 -15.25 -2.68
N GLU A 317 -14.89 -14.47 -3.63
CA GLU A 317 -13.75 -14.88 -4.47
C GLU A 317 -12.48 -15.08 -3.64
N ARG A 318 -12.24 -14.22 -2.65
CA ARG A 318 -11.15 -14.42 -1.67
C ARG A 318 -11.31 -15.76 -0.94
N THR A 319 -12.54 -16.06 -0.51
CA THR A 319 -12.84 -17.34 0.16
C THR A 319 -12.77 -18.53 -0.81
N THR A 320 -13.12 -18.29 -2.09
CA THR A 320 -13.10 -19.33 -3.13
C THR A 320 -11.67 -19.54 -3.66
N PHE A 321 -10.89 -18.46 -3.75
CA PHE A 321 -9.49 -18.53 -4.15
C PHE A 321 -8.65 -19.32 -3.12
N ALA A 322 -8.92 -19.09 -1.83
CA ALA A 322 -8.31 -19.89 -0.76
C ALA A 322 -8.67 -21.39 -0.86
N LYS A 323 -9.95 -21.69 -1.22
CA LYS A 323 -10.39 -23.07 -1.47
C LYS A 323 -9.83 -23.66 -2.77
N GLN A 324 -9.62 -22.79 -3.78
CA GLN A 324 -9.07 -23.22 -5.09
C GLN A 324 -7.56 -23.44 -5.04
N VAL A 325 -6.81 -22.67 -4.23
CA VAL A 325 -5.39 -22.95 -3.98
C VAL A 325 -5.21 -24.33 -3.35
N ALA A 326 -6.08 -24.69 -2.41
CA ALA A 326 -6.09 -26.06 -1.84
C ALA A 326 -6.54 -27.14 -2.84
N ALA A 327 -7.31 -26.78 -3.86
CA ALA A 327 -7.78 -27.70 -4.91
C ALA A 327 -6.83 -27.78 -6.12
N ILE A 328 -5.91 -26.80 -6.29
CA ILE A 328 -4.92 -26.78 -7.38
C ILE A 328 -3.87 -27.87 -7.21
N GLU A 329 -3.55 -28.26 -5.97
CA GLU A 329 -2.66 -29.42 -5.74
C GLU A 329 -3.25 -30.75 -6.27
N GLU A 330 -4.55 -30.81 -6.55
CA GLU A 330 -5.22 -32.02 -7.05
C GLU A 330 -5.46 -32.03 -8.59
N LYS A 331 -5.24 -30.90 -9.29
CA LYS A 331 -5.64 -30.85 -10.71
C LYS A 331 -4.72 -30.07 -11.64
N ASP A 332 -3.78 -30.78 -12.21
CA ASP A 332 -2.96 -30.36 -13.35
C ASP A 332 -3.78 -30.27 -14.70
N THR A 333 -5.10 -30.51 -14.61
CA THR A 333 -6.00 -30.62 -15.77
C THR A 333 -6.87 -29.38 -16.09
N GLU A 334 -6.87 -28.31 -15.24
CA GLU A 334 -7.77 -27.17 -15.38
C GLU A 334 -7.22 -25.98 -16.18
N ILE A 335 -5.93 -26.01 -16.58
CA ILE A 335 -5.29 -24.94 -17.39
C ILE A 335 -6.00 -24.70 -18.73
N GLY A 336 -6.66 -25.71 -19.26
CA GLY A 336 -7.42 -25.59 -20.52
C GLY A 336 -8.65 -24.67 -20.45
N ARG A 337 -9.28 -24.52 -19.25
CA ARG A 337 -10.47 -23.68 -19.09
C ARG A 337 -10.15 -22.20 -18.95
N LEU A 338 -8.95 -21.86 -18.47
CA LEU A 338 -8.50 -20.47 -18.33
C LEU A 338 -8.39 -19.75 -19.69
N HIS A 339 -8.04 -20.47 -20.75
CA HIS A 339 -7.98 -19.92 -22.11
C HIS A 339 -9.35 -19.47 -22.64
N HIS A 340 -10.42 -20.12 -22.22
CA HIS A 340 -11.78 -19.74 -22.66
C HIS A 340 -12.27 -18.45 -21.99
N TYR A 341 -11.90 -18.25 -20.69
CA TYR A 341 -12.24 -17.03 -19.96
C TYR A 341 -11.51 -15.78 -20.49
N ILE A 342 -10.28 -15.96 -20.96
CA ILE A 342 -9.49 -14.89 -21.61
C ILE A 342 -10.15 -14.41 -22.91
N ALA A 343 -10.78 -15.32 -23.66
CA ALA A 343 -11.49 -14.97 -24.88
C ALA A 343 -12.75 -14.11 -24.63
N GLU A 344 -13.43 -14.32 -23.51
CA GLU A 344 -14.62 -13.53 -23.14
C GLU A 344 -14.25 -12.13 -22.63
N THR A 345 -13.14 -12.03 -21.87
CA THR A 345 -12.63 -10.72 -21.40
C THR A 345 -12.05 -9.89 -22.55
N GLY A 346 -11.60 -10.57 -23.62
CA GLY A 346 -11.13 -9.91 -24.85
C GLY A 346 -12.25 -9.12 -25.58
N LYS A 347 -13.52 -9.54 -25.41
CA LYS A 347 -14.67 -8.81 -25.98
C LYS A 347 -14.91 -7.45 -25.29
N GLY A 348 -14.66 -7.37 -23.97
CA GLY A 348 -14.71 -6.09 -23.24
C GLY A 348 -13.61 -5.11 -23.65
N HIS A 349 -12.46 -5.62 -24.08
CA HIS A 349 -11.36 -4.80 -24.57
C HIS A 349 -11.64 -4.16 -25.95
N ALA A 350 -12.49 -4.79 -26.78
CA ALA A 350 -12.81 -4.26 -28.10
C ALA A 350 -13.58 -2.91 -28.01
N ALA A 351 -14.43 -2.76 -27.01
CA ALA A 351 -15.13 -1.50 -26.76
C ALA A 351 -14.18 -0.37 -26.30
N THR A 352 -13.21 -0.73 -25.47
CA THR A 352 -12.18 0.23 -25.00
C THR A 352 -11.21 0.62 -26.11
N LEU A 353 -10.94 -0.30 -27.06
CA LEU A 353 -10.11 -0.01 -28.23
C LEU A 353 -10.81 0.90 -29.24
N ALA A 354 -12.13 0.84 -29.33
CA ALA A 354 -12.90 1.77 -30.16
C ALA A 354 -12.83 3.22 -29.63
N MET A 355 -12.87 3.41 -28.30
CA MET A 355 -12.66 4.73 -27.68
C MET A 355 -11.20 5.21 -27.83
N LEU A 356 -10.23 4.30 -27.77
CA LEU A 356 -8.83 4.62 -28.03
C LEU A 356 -8.58 5.00 -29.50
N GLY A 357 -9.30 4.38 -30.46
CA GLY A 357 -9.26 4.74 -31.86
C GLY A 357 -9.67 6.19 -32.12
N GLN A 358 -10.70 6.66 -31.42
CA GLN A 358 -11.15 8.07 -31.50
C GLN A 358 -10.11 9.04 -30.93
N ARG A 359 -9.49 8.70 -29.81
CA ARG A 359 -8.37 9.47 -29.22
C ARG A 359 -7.11 9.44 -30.07
N THR A 360 -6.88 8.34 -30.81
CA THR A 360 -5.72 8.25 -31.70
C THR A 360 -5.86 9.15 -32.91
N ALA A 361 -7.08 9.29 -33.44
CA ALA A 361 -7.37 10.23 -34.54
C ALA A 361 -7.15 11.69 -34.13
N GLU A 362 -7.52 12.06 -32.89
CA GLU A 362 -7.22 13.40 -32.33
C GLU A 362 -5.71 13.63 -32.18
N LEU A 363 -4.96 12.62 -31.74
CA LEU A 363 -3.50 12.68 -31.61
C LEU A 363 -2.80 12.74 -32.98
N GLU A 364 -3.34 12.07 -34.00
CA GLU A 364 -2.83 12.17 -35.37
C GLU A 364 -3.06 13.57 -35.99
N ALA A 365 -4.16 14.23 -35.65
CA ALA A 365 -4.38 15.62 -36.05
C ALA A 365 -3.32 16.56 -35.44
N ILE A 366 -2.96 16.36 -34.18
CA ILE A 366 -1.88 17.09 -33.49
C ILE A 366 -0.51 16.74 -34.12
N ALA A 367 -0.30 15.48 -34.47
CA ALA A 367 0.94 15.00 -35.10
C ALA A 367 1.22 15.61 -36.50
N ARG A 368 0.22 16.22 -37.13
CA ARG A 368 0.35 16.92 -38.42
C ARG A 368 0.87 18.36 -38.29
N THR A 369 0.92 18.91 -37.07
CA THR A 369 1.50 20.24 -36.83
C THR A 369 3.02 20.19 -37.09
N SER A 370 3.57 21.29 -37.57
CA SER A 370 5.02 21.40 -37.84
C SER A 370 5.86 21.16 -36.59
N SER A 371 5.40 21.67 -35.45
CA SER A 371 6.02 21.46 -34.12
C SER A 371 6.02 19.98 -33.71
N TRP A 372 4.92 19.27 -33.94
CA TRP A 372 4.79 17.85 -33.60
C TRP A 372 5.66 16.96 -34.51
N ARG A 373 5.79 17.33 -35.79
CA ARG A 373 6.63 16.61 -36.74
C ARG A 373 8.12 16.75 -36.43
N MET A 374 8.57 17.91 -36.00
CA MET A 374 9.97 18.14 -35.62
C MET A 374 10.41 17.31 -34.39
N THR A 375 9.49 16.99 -33.51
CA THR A 375 9.77 16.18 -32.32
C THR A 375 9.41 14.69 -32.48
N ALA A 376 8.94 14.28 -33.67
CA ALA A 376 8.54 12.91 -33.98
C ALA A 376 9.63 11.84 -33.70
N PRO A 377 10.92 12.06 -34.02
CA PRO A 377 11.96 11.10 -33.69
C PRO A 377 12.12 10.83 -32.20
N LEU A 378 12.03 11.87 -31.38
CA LEU A 378 12.18 11.75 -29.92
C LEU A 378 10.98 11.03 -29.28
N ARG A 379 9.77 11.25 -29.81
CA ARG A 379 8.56 10.56 -29.30
C ARG A 379 8.50 9.10 -29.73
N SER A 380 8.99 8.78 -30.93
CA SER A 380 9.03 7.39 -31.41
C SER A 380 9.95 6.51 -30.55
N VAL A 381 11.05 7.08 -30.06
CA VAL A 381 11.94 6.39 -29.11
C VAL A 381 11.24 6.15 -27.78
N LYS A 382 10.53 7.17 -27.24
CA LYS A 382 9.78 7.05 -25.98
C LYS A 382 8.62 6.04 -26.11
N ALA A 383 7.89 6.06 -27.22
CA ALA A 383 6.78 5.14 -27.47
C ALA A 383 7.25 3.69 -27.66
N ARG A 384 8.42 3.49 -28.29
CA ARG A 384 9.03 2.15 -28.39
C ARG A 384 9.52 1.63 -27.04
N ALA A 385 10.13 2.49 -26.22
CA ALA A 385 10.53 2.13 -24.85
C ALA A 385 9.34 1.73 -23.98
N MET A 386 8.22 2.48 -24.06
CA MET A 386 7.00 2.14 -23.33
C MET A 386 6.30 0.86 -23.86
N ARG A 387 6.38 0.56 -25.14
CA ARG A 387 5.85 -0.71 -25.70
C ARG A 387 6.70 -1.91 -25.28
N MET A 388 8.01 -1.73 -25.15
CA MET A 388 8.90 -2.79 -24.68
C MET A 388 8.68 -3.14 -23.20
N SER A 389 8.31 -2.17 -22.36
CA SER A 389 8.00 -2.42 -20.96
C SER A 389 6.70 -3.21 -20.74
N ARG A 390 5.85 -3.33 -21.78
CA ARG A 390 4.57 -4.07 -21.74
C ARG A 390 4.60 -5.40 -22.51
N ALA A 391 5.73 -5.73 -23.15
CA ALA A 391 5.86 -6.99 -23.85
C ALA A 391 6.19 -8.15 -22.89
N PRO A 392 5.76 -9.38 -23.19
CA PRO A 392 6.18 -10.55 -22.43
C PRO A 392 7.71 -10.64 -22.38
N LYS A 393 8.25 -11.00 -21.21
CA LYS A 393 9.70 -11.01 -20.93
C LYS A 393 10.56 -11.67 -22.04
N GLN A 394 10.04 -12.66 -22.75
CA GLN A 394 10.74 -13.34 -23.81
C GLN A 394 10.92 -12.49 -25.09
N GLY A 395 9.95 -11.65 -25.45
CA GLY A 395 10.04 -10.77 -26.62
C GLY A 395 11.01 -9.60 -26.39
N VAL A 396 11.07 -9.09 -25.17
CA VAL A 396 11.95 -7.97 -24.81
C VAL A 396 13.42 -8.39 -24.80
N THR A 397 13.74 -9.61 -24.34
CA THR A 397 15.12 -10.13 -24.32
C THR A 397 15.67 -10.31 -25.74
N LEU A 398 14.88 -10.85 -26.67
CA LEU A 398 15.32 -11.04 -28.05
C LEU A 398 15.58 -9.70 -28.79
N PHE A 399 14.74 -8.70 -28.49
CA PHE A 399 14.90 -7.36 -29.10
C PHE A 399 16.11 -6.61 -28.53
N MET A 400 16.36 -6.75 -27.20
CA MET A 400 17.51 -6.14 -26.55
C MET A 400 18.83 -6.74 -27.04
N ASP A 401 18.90 -8.06 -27.22
CA ASP A 401 20.08 -8.74 -27.73
C ASP A 401 20.45 -8.30 -29.19
N HIS A 402 19.46 -8.17 -30.04
CA HIS A 402 19.69 -7.68 -31.43
C HIS A 402 19.92 -6.17 -31.46
N GLY A 403 19.24 -5.40 -30.62
CA GLY A 403 19.36 -3.95 -30.57
C GLY A 403 20.75 -3.51 -30.07
N LEU A 404 21.30 -4.16 -29.06
CA LEU A 404 22.63 -3.87 -28.53
C LEU A 404 23.75 -4.17 -29.56
N LEU A 405 23.64 -5.25 -30.30
CA LEU A 405 24.59 -5.60 -31.38
C LEU A 405 24.52 -4.62 -32.57
N TRP A 406 23.32 -4.15 -32.89
CA TRP A 406 23.10 -3.20 -34.00
C TRP A 406 23.62 -1.79 -33.64
N VAL A 407 23.37 -1.32 -32.42
CA VAL A 407 23.85 -0.02 -31.91
C VAL A 407 25.37 0.02 -31.79
N ARG A 408 26.02 -1.07 -31.39
CA ARG A 408 27.47 -1.18 -31.25
C ARG A 408 28.21 -0.96 -32.58
N ARG A 409 27.54 -1.24 -33.72
CA ARG A 409 28.08 -1.06 -35.08
C ARG A 409 27.90 0.34 -35.66
N ARG A 410 27.24 1.27 -34.93
CA ARG A 410 26.91 2.61 -35.46
C ARG A 410 27.25 3.72 -34.43
N PRO A 411 28.46 4.32 -34.51
CA PRO A 411 28.97 5.27 -33.51
C PRO A 411 28.10 6.52 -33.34
N ARG A 412 27.40 6.98 -34.38
CA ARG A 412 26.50 8.14 -34.30
C ARG A 412 25.23 7.87 -33.47
N ILE A 413 24.71 6.67 -33.52
CA ILE A 413 23.53 6.26 -32.72
C ILE A 413 23.95 6.02 -31.27
N LEU A 414 25.13 5.51 -31.04
CA LEU A 414 25.70 5.31 -29.69
C LEU A 414 25.85 6.64 -28.92
N SER A 415 26.24 7.73 -29.59
CA SER A 415 26.37 9.05 -28.97
C SER A 415 25.03 9.66 -28.56
N LEU A 416 23.97 9.44 -29.35
CA LEU A 416 22.61 9.88 -29.01
C LEU A 416 22.02 9.10 -27.83
N LEU A 417 22.19 7.78 -27.82
CA LEU A 417 21.75 6.93 -26.70
C LEU A 417 22.48 7.23 -25.40
N ARG A 418 23.76 7.62 -25.45
CA ARG A 418 24.53 8.10 -24.28
C ARG A 418 23.89 9.32 -23.63
N GLY A 419 23.34 10.24 -24.44
CA GLY A 419 22.65 11.43 -23.93
C GLY A 419 21.35 11.09 -23.21
N VAL A 420 20.59 10.13 -23.71
CA VAL A 420 19.31 9.71 -23.15
C VAL A 420 19.50 8.91 -21.85
N VAL A 421 20.50 8.03 -21.78
CA VAL A 421 20.77 7.21 -20.58
C VAL A 421 21.25 8.07 -19.43
N ARG A 422 22.02 9.16 -19.69
CA ARG A 422 22.43 10.13 -18.66
C ARG A 422 21.29 10.90 -18.00
N LEU A 423 20.17 11.03 -18.70
CA LEU A 423 18.97 11.72 -18.19
C LEU A 423 18.02 10.81 -17.38
N ALA A 424 18.32 9.51 -17.32
CA ALA A 424 17.46 8.54 -16.66
C ALA A 424 18.26 7.48 -15.89
N PRO A 425 18.77 7.81 -14.69
CA PRO A 425 19.56 6.89 -13.85
C PRO A 425 18.95 5.50 -13.60
N PRO A 426 17.62 5.34 -13.48
CA PRO A 426 17.02 4.01 -13.34
C PRO A 426 17.22 3.11 -14.57
N LEU A 427 17.29 3.69 -15.76
CA LEU A 427 17.48 2.97 -17.02
C LEU A 427 18.93 2.46 -17.16
N GLU A 428 19.89 3.24 -16.70
CA GLU A 428 21.28 2.85 -16.63
C GLU A 428 21.46 1.57 -15.79
N ARG A 429 20.89 1.55 -14.59
CA ARG A 429 20.97 0.40 -13.68
C ARG A 429 20.34 -0.87 -14.27
N GLN A 430 19.22 -0.74 -14.95
CA GLN A 430 18.56 -1.88 -15.60
C GLN A 430 19.37 -2.44 -16.78
N LEU A 431 20.00 -1.59 -17.60
CA LEU A 431 20.85 -2.01 -18.69
C LEU A 431 22.12 -2.73 -18.22
N ILE A 432 22.71 -2.26 -17.13
CA ILE A 432 23.88 -2.89 -16.49
C ILE A 432 23.49 -4.28 -15.97
N LEU A 433 22.38 -4.40 -15.24
CA LEU A 433 21.90 -5.69 -14.70
C LEU A 433 21.57 -6.70 -15.81
N TYR A 434 20.95 -6.24 -16.89
CA TYR A 434 20.62 -7.09 -18.03
C TYR A 434 21.89 -7.66 -18.71
N SER A 435 22.92 -6.82 -18.90
CA SER A 435 24.17 -7.26 -19.51
C SER A 435 24.94 -8.26 -18.66
N HIS A 436 24.92 -8.07 -17.35
CA HIS A 436 25.57 -8.98 -16.41
C HIS A 436 24.97 -10.37 -16.44
N ALA A 437 23.64 -10.45 -16.48
CA ALA A 437 22.92 -11.72 -16.53
C ALA A 437 23.22 -12.56 -17.80
N ARG A 438 23.65 -11.91 -18.90
CA ARG A 438 23.94 -12.57 -20.17
C ARG A 438 25.41 -12.91 -20.37
N LEU A 439 26.31 -12.12 -19.79
CA LEU A 439 27.76 -12.30 -19.99
C LEU A 439 28.35 -13.28 -18.98
N HIS A 440 27.72 -13.47 -17.83
CA HIS A 440 28.13 -14.39 -16.79
C HIS A 440 26.91 -15.27 -16.39
N PRO A 441 26.69 -16.43 -17.03
CA PRO A 441 25.69 -17.37 -16.59
C PRO A 441 26.07 -17.88 -15.18
N VAL A 442 25.40 -17.32 -14.20
CA VAL A 442 25.60 -17.66 -12.80
C VAL A 442 24.63 -18.77 -12.39
N ASP A 443 25.13 -19.62 -11.52
CA ASP A 443 24.45 -20.70 -10.84
C ASP A 443 22.97 -20.41 -10.54
N SER A 444 22.12 -21.35 -10.87
CA SER A 444 20.64 -21.26 -10.87
C SER A 444 19.96 -21.04 -9.51
N ALA A 445 20.73 -20.66 -8.47
CA ALA A 445 20.24 -20.54 -7.10
C ALA A 445 19.85 -19.12 -6.65
N ARG A 446 20.15 -18.05 -7.47
CA ARG A 446 19.75 -16.68 -7.11
C ARG A 446 19.07 -15.98 -8.29
N PRO A 447 17.98 -15.24 -8.05
CA PRO A 447 17.34 -14.43 -9.09
C PRO A 447 18.34 -13.37 -9.59
N PHE A 448 18.43 -13.19 -10.92
CA PHE A 448 19.45 -12.31 -11.53
C PHE A 448 19.36 -10.83 -11.06
N TRP A 449 18.19 -10.36 -10.63
CA TRP A 449 17.98 -9.01 -10.09
C TRP A 449 18.54 -8.80 -8.67
N SER A 450 18.98 -9.87 -8.00
CA SER A 450 19.63 -9.81 -6.68
C SER A 450 21.16 -9.75 -6.77
N LEU A 451 21.72 -9.75 -7.98
CA LEU A 451 23.15 -9.73 -8.21
C LEU A 451 23.58 -8.31 -8.55
N GLU A 452 24.48 -7.76 -7.75
CA GLU A 452 25.21 -6.56 -8.16
C GLU A 452 26.24 -6.95 -9.22
N PRO A 453 26.40 -6.17 -10.32
CA PRO A 453 27.41 -6.44 -11.32
C PRO A 453 28.79 -6.26 -10.69
N ASP A 454 29.73 -7.17 -11.01
CA ASP A 454 31.10 -7.04 -10.54
C ASP A 454 31.76 -5.72 -11.01
N PRO A 455 32.75 -5.21 -10.27
CA PRO A 455 33.35 -3.92 -10.56
C PRO A 455 33.94 -3.80 -12.00
N THR A 456 34.38 -4.90 -12.57
CA THR A 456 34.98 -4.93 -13.93
C THR A 456 33.90 -4.77 -14.99
N THR A 457 32.80 -5.48 -14.84
CA THR A 457 31.63 -5.38 -15.71
C THR A 457 30.99 -4.00 -15.62
N LEU A 458 30.86 -3.45 -14.40
CA LEU A 458 30.35 -2.10 -14.17
C LEU A 458 31.21 -1.03 -14.86
N HIS A 459 32.55 -1.19 -14.75
CA HIS A 459 33.52 -0.28 -15.37
C HIS A 459 33.45 -0.32 -16.91
N GLU A 460 33.34 -1.51 -17.50
CA GLU A 460 33.25 -1.70 -18.95
C GLU A 460 31.96 -1.07 -19.52
N TRP A 461 30.85 -1.26 -18.86
CA TRP A 461 29.58 -0.65 -19.24
C TRP A 461 29.55 0.86 -19.06
N ARG A 462 30.12 1.39 -18.00
CA ARG A 462 30.27 2.84 -17.81
C ARG A 462 31.11 3.45 -18.90
N ARG A 463 32.20 2.76 -19.32
CA ARG A 463 33.04 3.19 -20.43
C ARG A 463 32.28 3.18 -21.76
N LEU A 464 31.49 2.14 -22.04
CA LEU A 464 30.66 2.05 -23.25
C LEU A 464 29.58 3.14 -23.31
N LEU A 465 29.00 3.50 -22.18
CA LEU A 465 27.96 4.53 -22.07
C LEU A 465 28.56 5.95 -21.90
N GLY A 466 29.88 6.08 -21.74
CA GLY A 466 30.57 7.34 -21.58
C GLY A 466 30.26 8.06 -20.26
N LEU A 467 29.99 7.31 -19.18
CA LEU A 467 29.66 7.83 -17.86
C LEU A 467 30.92 8.07 -17.02
N PRO A 468 30.94 9.07 -16.12
CA PRO A 468 32.13 9.39 -15.31
C PRO A 468 32.51 8.21 -14.38
N ARG A 469 33.81 8.12 -14.10
CA ARG A 469 34.37 7.20 -13.10
C ARG A 469 33.95 7.71 -11.71
N GLN A 470 33.32 6.87 -10.92
CA GLN A 470 33.27 7.01 -9.46
C GLN A 470 34.29 6.08 -8.83
#